data_f3fe0c727e5bfc5a9525037a542a5495
#
_entry.id   f3fe0c727e5bfc5a9525037a542a5495
#
_cell.length_a   1.000
_cell.length_b   1.000
_cell.length_c   1.000
_cell.angle_alpha   90.00
_cell.angle_beta   90.00
_cell.angle_gamma   90.00
#
_symmetry.space_group_name_H-M   'P 1'
#
loop_
_entity.id
_entity.type
_entity.pdbx_description
1 polymer ?
#
loop_
_entity_poly.entity_id
_entity_poly.type
_entity_poly.pdbx_seq_one_letter_code
_entity_poly.pdbx_strand_id
1 'polypeptide(L)'
;MIMMPGRAVRRLLLSIGATLASAWAVPVSAGPLTYEQAVRLAAANAPSLKARAAATAGARSSAVAADRLPDPTLDLGLQNFPVSGPNAGSFTRDDFTMATIGFSQTFPNLAKRHARAARAAADIGIAEAGELVEGRNVRLETALAWVDLYYGERRLRQLDLLDASLDDLQKTVTARLASGSARPSQALEPDQLRAAIADRRAEMAAVVAQARARLARYTGDPDPQATGDPPMLDVDPIRLRAGIDALPALRAQDARIAVAEADVRLARADKRPDWKVGVTYGRRDPMYGDMASVGVSIDLPLFAGKRQNPRIAASESLAQGGRFDREAIRRELVAQLDADLADHAMHLSRLRNARETLVPLARHRAELDRDSYGAGKLDLGAALLTTLGLAEAEVEALNREADVARDAVRITITYGEERP
;
A
#
# COMPACT_ATOMS: atom_id res chain seq x y z
N MET A 1 28.75 32.82 69.16
CA MET A 1 30.15 33.18 68.82
C MET A 1 30.73 32.01 68.00
N ILE A 2 31.25 32.31 66.79
CA ILE A 2 32.03 31.47 65.93
C ILE A 2 31.18 30.61 64.90
N MET A 3 30.91 31.14 63.74
CA MET A 3 31.69 31.24 62.48
C MET A 3 31.58 29.99 61.59
N MET A 4 30.86 30.20 60.49
CA MET A 4 30.84 29.35 59.24
C MET A 4 32.27 29.08 58.66
N PRO A 5 32.45 28.10 57.84
CA PRO A 5 32.41 28.47 56.45
C PRO A 5 31.68 27.46 55.46
N GLY A 6 31.15 28.06 54.39
CA GLY A 6 30.46 27.38 53.32
C GLY A 6 31.35 26.57 52.39
N ARG A 7 30.73 25.65 51.67
CA ARG A 7 31.26 25.03 50.47
C ARG A 7 30.29 25.14 49.31
N ALA A 8 30.76 25.82 48.31
CA ALA A 8 30.12 26.04 47.01
C ALA A 8 29.85 24.72 46.27
N VAL A 9 28.60 24.49 45.92
CA VAL A 9 28.22 23.44 44.94
C VAL A 9 28.33 24.04 43.56
N ARG A 10 29.37 23.66 42.84
CA ARG A 10 29.57 23.92 41.40
C ARG A 10 28.47 23.24 40.60
N ARG A 11 27.58 24.01 40.01
CA ARG A 11 26.66 23.57 38.97
C ARG A 11 27.45 23.32 37.71
N LEU A 12 27.61 22.05 37.33
CA LEU A 12 28.12 21.62 36.01
C LEU A 12 26.93 21.63 35.06
N LEU A 13 26.80 22.68 34.26
CA LEU A 13 25.88 22.72 33.12
C LEU A 13 26.53 21.90 31.96
N LEU A 14 26.07 20.66 31.77
CA LEU A 14 26.31 19.89 30.58
C LEU A 14 25.39 20.41 29.47
N SER A 15 25.94 21.26 28.60
CA SER A 15 25.34 21.65 27.34
C SER A 15 25.38 20.46 26.39
N ILE A 16 24.26 19.74 26.26
CA ILE A 16 24.04 18.76 25.18
C ILE A 16 23.78 19.56 23.91
N GLY A 17 24.82 19.71 23.09
CA GLY A 17 24.72 20.21 21.74
C GLY A 17 23.96 19.19 20.88
N ALA A 18 22.67 19.41 20.64
CA ALA A 18 21.91 18.72 19.63
C ALA A 18 22.40 19.20 18.26
N THR A 19 23.34 18.50 17.66
CA THR A 19 23.65 18.63 16.25
C THR A 19 22.46 18.13 15.45
N LEU A 20 21.61 19.06 15.01
CA LEU A 20 20.65 18.84 13.92
C LEU A 20 21.47 18.52 12.66
N ALA A 21 21.64 17.24 12.36
CA ALA A 21 22.04 16.79 11.05
C ALA A 21 20.88 17.14 10.10
N SER A 22 20.96 18.33 9.49
CA SER A 22 20.15 18.69 8.32
C SER A 22 20.49 17.71 7.24
N ALA A 23 19.69 16.66 7.07
CA ALA A 23 19.72 15.82 5.89
C ALA A 23 19.38 16.74 4.71
N TRP A 24 20.40 17.16 4.00
CA TRP A 24 20.27 17.83 2.71
C TRP A 24 19.57 16.81 1.82
N ALA A 25 18.27 16.99 1.62
CA ALA A 25 17.56 16.35 0.55
C ALA A 25 18.26 16.80 -0.73
N VAL A 26 19.08 15.93 -1.31
CA VAL A 26 19.59 16.10 -2.66
C VAL A 26 18.36 16.30 -3.52
N PRO A 27 18.19 17.43 -4.22
CA PRO A 27 17.09 17.59 -5.14
C PRO A 27 17.27 16.44 -6.16
N VAL A 28 16.30 15.51 -6.18
CA VAL A 28 16.19 14.55 -7.26
C VAL A 28 15.98 15.40 -8.50
N SER A 29 17.01 15.47 -9.33
CA SER A 29 16.97 16.21 -10.59
C SER A 29 15.77 15.66 -11.37
N ALA A 30 14.79 16.52 -11.64
CA ALA A 30 13.67 16.22 -12.52
C ALA A 30 14.26 15.87 -13.90
N GLY A 31 14.47 14.59 -14.12
CA GLY A 31 15.03 14.04 -15.34
C GLY A 31 14.05 13.08 -15.98
N PRO A 32 14.19 12.83 -17.27
CA PRO A 32 13.38 11.85 -17.96
C PRO A 32 13.57 10.46 -17.32
N LEU A 33 12.47 9.82 -16.94
CA LEU A 33 12.43 8.53 -16.27
C LEU A 33 12.10 7.41 -17.24
N THR A 34 12.97 6.41 -17.35
CA THR A 34 12.59 5.14 -17.97
C THR A 34 11.63 4.37 -17.07
N TYR A 35 10.96 3.37 -17.63
CA TYR A 35 10.05 2.51 -16.89
C TYR A 35 10.72 1.91 -15.62
N GLU A 36 11.90 1.33 -15.77
CA GLU A 36 12.62 0.68 -14.66
C GLU A 36 13.10 1.71 -13.63
N GLN A 37 13.51 2.91 -14.08
CA GLN A 37 13.90 3.98 -13.17
C GLN A 37 12.72 4.47 -12.35
N ALA A 38 11.54 4.65 -12.94
CA ALA A 38 10.33 5.04 -12.25
C ALA A 38 9.94 4.03 -11.17
N VAL A 39 9.94 2.73 -11.51
CA VAL A 39 9.60 1.65 -10.57
C VAL A 39 10.62 1.55 -9.43
N ARG A 40 11.93 1.65 -9.72
CA ARG A 40 12.98 1.66 -8.69
C ARG A 40 12.86 2.88 -7.77
N LEU A 41 12.62 4.04 -8.33
CA LEU A 41 12.49 5.29 -7.55
C LEU A 41 11.27 5.24 -6.63
N ALA A 42 10.15 4.71 -7.11
CA ALA A 42 8.95 4.50 -6.28
C ALA A 42 9.20 3.50 -5.15
N ALA A 43 9.89 2.39 -5.42
CA ALA A 43 10.25 1.41 -4.39
C ALA A 43 11.13 2.01 -3.27
N ALA A 44 11.99 2.99 -3.60
CA ALA A 44 12.84 3.66 -2.62
C ALA A 44 12.12 4.78 -1.85
N ASN A 45 11.21 5.50 -2.51
CA ASN A 45 10.67 6.76 -1.99
C ASN A 45 9.24 6.67 -1.45
N ALA A 46 8.43 5.68 -1.88
CA ALA A 46 7.02 5.61 -1.51
C ALA A 46 6.81 5.64 0.02
N PRO A 47 6.09 6.66 0.57
CA PRO A 47 5.86 6.77 2.01
C PRO A 47 5.08 5.59 2.58
N SER A 48 4.20 4.98 1.80
CA SER A 48 3.42 3.81 2.20
C SER A 48 4.32 2.59 2.50
N LEU A 49 5.38 2.37 1.73
CA LEU A 49 6.37 1.32 2.01
C LEU A 49 7.12 1.58 3.30
N LYS A 50 7.54 2.83 3.54
CA LYS A 50 8.21 3.23 4.79
C LYS A 50 7.28 3.04 6.00
N ALA A 51 5.98 3.31 5.84
CA ALA A 51 4.98 3.07 6.88
C ALA A 51 4.82 1.56 7.18
N ARG A 52 4.81 0.70 6.16
CA ARG A 52 4.77 -0.77 6.34
C ARG A 52 6.03 -1.31 7.00
N ALA A 53 7.20 -0.86 6.58
CA ALA A 53 8.47 -1.23 7.23
C ALA A 53 8.51 -0.81 8.70
N ALA A 54 8.00 0.38 9.04
CA ALA A 54 7.85 0.81 10.43
C ALA A 54 6.87 -0.07 11.22
N ALA A 55 5.76 -0.51 10.61
CA ALA A 55 4.81 -1.44 11.23
C ALA A 55 5.48 -2.82 11.51
N THR A 56 6.27 -3.34 10.57
CA THR A 56 7.06 -4.57 10.75
C THR A 56 8.06 -4.42 11.89
N ALA A 57 8.79 -3.30 11.96
CA ALA A 57 9.70 -3.01 13.06
C ALA A 57 8.96 -2.92 14.41
N GLY A 58 7.77 -2.32 14.44
CA GLY A 58 6.90 -2.25 15.61
C GLY A 58 6.44 -3.63 16.09
N ALA A 59 6.02 -4.50 15.16
CA ALA A 59 5.63 -5.88 15.47
C ALA A 59 6.81 -6.69 16.06
N ARG A 60 8.01 -6.56 15.47
CA ARG A 60 9.23 -7.18 16.01
C ARG A 60 9.58 -6.68 17.41
N SER A 61 9.45 -5.39 17.65
CA SER A 61 9.69 -4.79 18.98
C SER A 61 8.69 -5.30 20.02
N SER A 62 7.40 -5.39 19.65
CA SER A 62 6.35 -5.91 20.52
C SER A 62 6.55 -7.40 20.85
N ALA A 63 7.09 -8.17 19.92
CA ALA A 63 7.35 -9.60 20.12
C ALA A 63 8.41 -9.87 21.19
N VAL A 64 9.34 -8.94 21.47
CA VAL A 64 10.36 -9.07 22.52
C VAL A 64 9.73 -9.25 23.91
N ALA A 65 8.57 -8.61 24.14
CA ALA A 65 7.88 -8.68 25.43
C ALA A 65 6.90 -9.87 25.55
N ALA A 66 6.58 -10.56 24.45
CA ALA A 66 5.46 -11.49 24.38
C ALA A 66 5.61 -12.74 25.29
N ASP A 67 6.81 -13.22 25.51
CA ASP A 67 7.10 -14.36 26.40
C ASP A 67 7.57 -13.96 27.81
N ARG A 68 7.69 -12.65 28.07
CA ARG A 68 8.15 -12.16 29.36
C ARG A 68 7.09 -12.32 30.45
N LEU A 69 7.55 -12.37 31.68
CA LEU A 69 6.65 -12.29 32.81
C LEU A 69 6.01 -10.92 32.89
N PRO A 70 4.73 -10.81 33.30
CA PRO A 70 4.13 -9.52 33.56
C PRO A 70 4.90 -8.80 34.69
N ASP A 71 4.81 -7.47 34.72
CA ASP A 71 5.46 -6.68 35.77
C ASP A 71 4.94 -7.07 37.14
N PRO A 72 5.81 -7.02 38.18
CA PRO A 72 5.39 -7.23 39.54
C PRO A 72 4.48 -6.10 40.01
N THR A 73 3.55 -6.43 40.90
CA THR A 73 2.61 -5.47 41.50
C THR A 73 3.08 -5.10 42.90
N LEU A 74 3.10 -3.78 43.22
CA LEU A 74 3.27 -3.26 44.54
C LEU A 74 1.89 -2.92 45.12
N ASP A 75 1.54 -3.54 46.22
CA ASP A 75 0.27 -3.36 46.92
C ASP A 75 0.52 -2.56 48.20
N LEU A 76 -0.15 -1.42 48.34
CA LEU A 76 -0.12 -0.63 49.56
C LEU A 76 -1.53 -0.60 50.15
N GLY A 77 -1.66 -0.87 51.44
CA GLY A 77 -2.99 -0.96 52.02
C GLY A 77 -3.00 -0.78 53.54
N LEU A 78 -4.22 -0.69 54.07
CA LEU A 78 -4.53 -0.78 55.48
C LEU A 78 -5.41 -2.01 55.67
N GLN A 79 -4.95 -2.94 56.49
CA GLN A 79 -5.67 -4.21 56.75
C GLN A 79 -6.24 -4.21 58.15
N ASN A 80 -7.42 -4.84 58.32
CA ASN A 80 -8.09 -5.07 59.57
C ASN A 80 -8.38 -3.76 60.38
N PHE A 81 -8.64 -2.63 59.69
CA PHE A 81 -9.01 -1.41 60.33
C PHE A 81 -10.41 -1.51 60.95
N PRO A 82 -10.57 -1.35 62.28
CA PRO A 82 -11.85 -1.56 62.94
C PRO A 82 -12.82 -0.43 62.61
N VAL A 83 -13.98 -0.75 62.03
CA VAL A 83 -15.04 0.20 61.64
C VAL A 83 -16.22 0.21 62.63
N SER A 84 -16.23 -0.72 63.61
CA SER A 84 -17.27 -0.85 64.64
C SER A 84 -16.69 -1.45 65.94
N GLY A 85 -17.42 -1.33 67.05
CA GLY A 85 -16.99 -1.83 68.35
C GLY A 85 -16.09 -0.87 69.15
N PRO A 86 -15.55 -1.28 70.29
CA PRO A 86 -14.79 -0.42 71.21
C PRO A 86 -13.53 0.21 70.61
N ASN A 87 -12.94 -0.42 69.61
CA ASN A 87 -11.73 0.02 68.91
C ASN A 87 -12.02 0.73 67.59
N ALA A 88 -13.27 1.02 67.23
CA ALA A 88 -13.63 1.65 65.98
C ALA A 88 -12.84 2.96 65.73
N GLY A 89 -12.27 3.12 64.52
CA GLY A 89 -11.51 4.29 64.13
C GLY A 89 -10.09 4.38 64.71
N SER A 90 -9.62 3.39 65.45
CA SER A 90 -8.29 3.37 66.08
C SER A 90 -7.25 2.63 65.23
N PHE A 91 -6.08 3.21 65.05
CA PHE A 91 -4.94 2.56 64.39
C PHE A 91 -4.05 1.75 65.36
N THR A 92 -4.18 1.95 66.69
CA THR A 92 -3.22 1.48 67.69
C THR A 92 -3.85 0.63 68.79
N ARG A 93 -5.20 0.65 68.97
CA ARG A 93 -5.88 -0.09 70.01
C ARG A 93 -6.24 -1.51 69.66
N ASP A 94 -6.05 -1.89 68.40
CA ASP A 94 -6.37 -3.21 67.87
C ASP A 94 -5.08 -3.91 67.43
N ASP A 95 -4.92 -5.14 67.86
CA ASP A 95 -3.73 -5.98 67.62
C ASP A 95 -3.62 -6.49 66.19
N PHE A 96 -4.69 -6.35 65.40
CA PHE A 96 -4.73 -6.79 63.99
C PHE A 96 -4.63 -5.66 62.98
N THR A 97 -4.84 -4.38 63.37
CA THR A 97 -4.73 -3.21 62.48
C THR A 97 -3.27 -3.07 62.01
N MET A 98 -3.05 -3.08 60.69
CA MET A 98 -1.72 -2.94 60.13
C MET A 98 -1.69 -2.15 58.84
N ALA A 99 -0.70 -1.29 58.66
CA ALA A 99 -0.33 -0.74 57.38
C ALA A 99 0.52 -1.76 56.63
N THR A 100 0.12 -2.09 55.43
CA THR A 100 0.76 -3.17 54.64
C THR A 100 1.45 -2.64 53.41
N ILE A 101 2.62 -3.22 53.10
CA ILE A 101 3.31 -3.12 51.86
C ILE A 101 3.50 -4.55 51.31
N GLY A 102 2.95 -4.81 50.12
CA GLY A 102 3.00 -6.10 49.46
C GLY A 102 3.70 -6.02 48.14
N PHE A 103 4.38 -7.10 47.77
CA PHE A 103 4.96 -7.29 46.47
C PHE A 103 4.48 -8.63 45.92
N SER A 104 3.93 -8.65 44.70
CA SER A 104 3.41 -9.88 44.10
C SER A 104 3.83 -10.01 42.63
N GLN A 105 4.13 -11.28 42.24
CA GLN A 105 4.52 -11.64 40.90
C GLN A 105 3.57 -12.71 40.36
N THR A 106 3.01 -12.47 39.18
CA THR A 106 2.23 -13.46 38.44
C THR A 106 3.13 -14.26 37.52
N PHE A 107 2.95 -15.59 37.54
CA PHE A 107 3.63 -16.55 36.66
C PHE A 107 2.59 -17.23 35.76
N PRO A 108 2.31 -16.69 34.56
CA PRO A 108 1.48 -17.39 33.59
C PRO A 108 2.08 -18.75 33.26
N ASN A 109 1.23 -19.73 33.05
CA ASN A 109 1.70 -21.07 32.72
C ASN A 109 2.55 -21.07 31.44
N LEU A 110 3.52 -21.99 31.36
CA LEU A 110 4.48 -22.05 30.25
C LEU A 110 3.80 -22.18 28.88
N ALA A 111 2.70 -22.96 28.81
CA ALA A 111 1.96 -23.10 27.56
C ALA A 111 1.35 -21.77 27.08
N LYS A 112 0.86 -20.93 28.02
CA LYS A 112 0.34 -19.59 27.72
C LYS A 112 1.45 -18.66 27.24
N ARG A 113 2.62 -18.69 27.89
CA ARG A 113 3.78 -17.91 27.48
C ARG A 113 4.26 -18.29 26.08
N HIS A 114 4.43 -19.58 25.81
CA HIS A 114 4.79 -20.06 24.47
C HIS A 114 3.74 -19.73 23.43
N ALA A 115 2.44 -19.80 23.77
CA ALA A 115 1.37 -19.41 22.84
C ALA A 115 1.38 -17.91 22.53
N ARG A 116 1.68 -17.05 23.52
CA ARG A 116 1.85 -15.60 23.30
C ARG A 116 3.05 -15.29 22.40
N ALA A 117 4.18 -15.96 22.63
CA ALA A 117 5.35 -15.83 21.76
C ALA A 117 5.04 -16.28 20.32
N ALA A 118 4.35 -17.40 20.15
CA ALA A 118 3.93 -17.89 18.84
C ALA A 118 2.94 -16.94 18.16
N ARG A 119 2.03 -16.32 18.93
CA ARG A 119 1.12 -15.30 18.44
C ARG A 119 1.87 -14.07 17.94
N ALA A 120 2.81 -13.56 18.74
CA ALA A 120 3.63 -12.42 18.36
C ALA A 120 4.50 -12.69 17.13
N ALA A 121 5.03 -13.90 17.00
CA ALA A 121 5.75 -14.32 15.79
C ALA A 121 4.83 -14.35 14.55
N ALA A 122 3.59 -14.78 14.70
CA ALA A 122 2.60 -14.75 13.62
C ALA A 122 2.18 -13.30 13.26
N ASP A 123 2.08 -12.41 14.25
CA ASP A 123 1.80 -10.98 14.03
C ASP A 123 2.94 -10.30 13.22
N ILE A 124 4.21 -10.69 13.44
CA ILE A 124 5.33 -10.28 12.58
C ILE A 124 5.10 -10.76 11.15
N GLY A 125 4.69 -12.01 10.96
CA GLY A 125 4.40 -12.58 9.64
C GLY A 125 3.29 -11.81 8.90
N ILE A 126 2.25 -11.33 9.60
CA ILE A 126 1.22 -10.45 9.01
C ILE A 126 1.83 -9.13 8.54
N ALA A 127 2.69 -8.50 9.35
CA ALA A 127 3.32 -7.24 9.01
C ALA A 127 4.25 -7.38 7.79
N GLU A 128 5.07 -8.43 7.74
CA GLU A 128 5.96 -8.75 6.62
C GLU A 128 5.17 -9.06 5.34
N ALA A 129 4.10 -9.85 5.43
CA ALA A 129 3.24 -10.11 4.27
C ALA A 129 2.55 -8.84 3.78
N GLY A 130 2.14 -7.95 4.70
CA GLY A 130 1.58 -6.64 4.36
C GLY A 130 2.57 -5.72 3.65
N GLU A 131 3.86 -5.80 3.98
CA GLU A 131 4.93 -5.08 3.30
C GLU A 131 5.12 -5.58 1.86
N LEU A 132 5.09 -6.90 1.64
CA LEU A 132 5.16 -7.49 0.30
C LEU A 132 3.95 -7.11 -0.58
N VAL A 133 2.73 -7.14 -0.03
CA VAL A 133 1.52 -6.72 -0.76
C VAL A 133 1.62 -5.25 -1.17
N GLU A 134 2.03 -4.38 -0.24
CA GLU A 134 2.18 -2.94 -0.54
C GLU A 134 3.28 -2.69 -1.56
N GLY A 135 4.41 -3.41 -1.47
CA GLY A 135 5.50 -3.33 -2.45
C GLY A 135 5.02 -3.65 -3.87
N ARG A 136 4.17 -4.67 -4.01
CA ARG A 136 3.57 -5.03 -5.30
C ARG A 136 2.60 -3.97 -5.80
N ASN A 137 1.76 -3.41 -4.92
CA ASN A 137 0.82 -2.36 -5.27
C ASN A 137 1.54 -1.08 -5.73
N VAL A 138 2.58 -0.64 -5.02
CA VAL A 138 3.37 0.52 -5.41
C VAL A 138 4.03 0.31 -6.77
N ARG A 139 4.59 -0.87 -7.03
CA ARG A 139 5.17 -1.21 -8.35
C ARG A 139 4.11 -1.17 -9.45
N LEU A 140 2.95 -1.79 -9.23
CA LEU A 140 1.86 -1.84 -10.20
C LEU A 140 1.36 -0.44 -10.55
N GLU A 141 0.99 0.33 -9.55
CA GLU A 141 0.45 1.68 -9.75
C GLU A 141 1.45 2.64 -10.41
N THR A 142 2.74 2.54 -10.03
CA THR A 142 3.81 3.32 -10.67
C THR A 142 3.98 2.94 -12.13
N ALA A 143 3.99 1.64 -12.42
CA ALA A 143 4.14 1.10 -13.75
C ALA A 143 2.99 1.52 -14.67
N LEU A 144 1.74 1.42 -14.18
CA LEU A 144 0.56 1.87 -14.91
C LEU A 144 0.57 3.38 -15.14
N ALA A 145 0.94 4.18 -14.12
CA ALA A 145 1.03 5.63 -14.25
C ALA A 145 2.10 6.05 -15.28
N TRP A 146 3.22 5.33 -15.35
CA TRP A 146 4.26 5.56 -16.35
C TRP A 146 3.75 5.24 -17.76
N VAL A 147 3.08 4.10 -17.96
CA VAL A 147 2.49 3.71 -19.25
C VAL A 147 1.43 4.73 -19.71
N ASP A 148 0.58 5.18 -18.79
CA ASP A 148 -0.45 6.18 -19.08
C ASP A 148 0.15 7.53 -19.50
N LEU A 149 1.21 7.96 -18.82
CA LEU A 149 1.93 9.20 -19.15
C LEU A 149 2.61 9.08 -20.52
N TYR A 150 3.34 7.99 -20.74
CA TYR A 150 4.07 7.74 -21.99
C TYR A 150 3.16 7.77 -23.23
N TYR A 151 2.07 7.01 -23.19
CA TYR A 151 1.13 6.97 -24.33
C TYR A 151 0.26 8.22 -24.39
N GLY A 152 -0.05 8.87 -23.28
CA GLY A 152 -0.75 10.15 -23.25
C GLY A 152 0.02 11.23 -23.99
N GLU A 153 1.33 11.36 -23.73
CA GLU A 153 2.20 12.33 -24.41
C GLU A 153 2.35 11.99 -25.90
N ARG A 154 2.40 10.73 -26.29
CA ARG A 154 2.43 10.34 -27.71
C ARG A 154 1.15 10.71 -28.45
N ARG A 155 0.00 10.55 -27.80
CA ARG A 155 -1.30 10.97 -28.38
C ARG A 155 -1.40 12.48 -28.56
N LEU A 156 -0.89 13.27 -27.62
CA LEU A 156 -0.80 14.72 -27.78
C LEU A 156 0.06 15.11 -28.98
N ARG A 157 1.23 14.49 -29.13
CA ARG A 157 2.09 14.74 -30.32
C ARG A 157 1.40 14.39 -31.63
N GLN A 158 0.54 13.36 -31.66
CA GLN A 158 -0.22 13.00 -32.85
C GLN A 158 -1.25 14.08 -33.24
N LEU A 159 -1.87 14.72 -32.25
CA LEU A 159 -2.77 15.87 -32.50
C LEU A 159 -2.00 17.10 -33.03
N ASP A 160 -0.74 17.30 -32.60
CA ASP A 160 0.11 18.38 -33.11
C ASP A 160 0.46 18.17 -34.61
N LEU A 161 0.71 16.89 -35.01
CA LEU A 161 0.94 16.58 -36.41
C LEU A 161 -0.31 16.78 -37.30
N LEU A 162 -1.49 16.51 -36.75
CA LEU A 162 -2.74 16.79 -37.46
C LEU A 162 -2.92 18.31 -37.70
N ASP A 163 -2.65 19.13 -36.68
CA ASP A 163 -2.74 20.59 -36.78
C ASP A 163 -1.81 21.15 -37.88
N ALA A 164 -0.57 20.66 -37.94
CA ALA A 164 0.37 20.98 -39.00
C ALA A 164 -0.15 20.58 -40.40
N SER A 165 -0.83 19.44 -40.52
CA SER A 165 -1.44 19.02 -41.79
C SER A 165 -2.59 19.94 -42.25
N LEU A 166 -3.33 20.51 -41.30
CA LEU A 166 -4.39 21.48 -41.58
C LEU A 166 -3.84 22.81 -42.11
N ASP A 167 -2.65 23.23 -41.67
CA ASP A 167 -2.02 24.46 -42.19
C ASP A 167 -1.74 24.39 -43.69
N ASP A 168 -1.32 23.22 -44.19
CA ASP A 168 -1.07 23.05 -45.62
C ASP A 168 -2.37 23.02 -46.45
N LEU A 169 -3.42 22.41 -45.91
CA LEU A 169 -4.74 22.48 -46.54
C LEU A 169 -5.30 23.89 -46.56
N GLN A 170 -5.11 24.67 -45.52
CA GLN A 170 -5.54 26.08 -45.46
C GLN A 170 -4.86 26.96 -46.51
N LYS A 171 -3.55 26.79 -46.74
CA LYS A 171 -2.82 27.52 -47.81
C LYS A 171 -3.43 27.20 -49.19
N THR A 172 -3.76 25.92 -49.41
CA THR A 172 -4.39 25.45 -50.65
C THR A 172 -5.77 26.08 -50.88
N VAL A 173 -6.60 26.12 -49.81
CA VAL A 173 -7.94 26.75 -49.85
C VAL A 173 -7.83 28.24 -50.18
N THR A 174 -6.90 28.95 -49.55
CA THR A 174 -6.67 30.38 -49.79
C THR A 174 -6.30 30.67 -51.26
N ALA A 175 -5.42 29.83 -51.84
CA ALA A 175 -5.05 29.94 -53.26
C ALA A 175 -6.24 29.70 -54.21
N ARG A 176 -7.09 28.73 -53.88
CA ARG A 176 -8.29 28.39 -54.64
C ARG A 176 -9.38 29.44 -54.55
N LEU A 177 -9.54 30.08 -53.41
CA LEU A 177 -10.43 31.22 -53.24
C LEU A 177 -9.97 32.42 -54.11
N ALA A 178 -8.67 32.70 -54.12
CA ALA A 178 -8.09 33.78 -54.95
C ALA A 178 -8.30 33.53 -56.44
N SER A 179 -8.30 32.26 -56.88
CA SER A 179 -8.58 31.87 -58.27
C SER A 179 -10.07 31.73 -58.60
N GLY A 180 -10.97 31.92 -57.63
CA GLY A 180 -12.42 31.74 -57.80
C GLY A 180 -12.89 30.28 -57.95
N SER A 181 -12.02 29.30 -57.65
CA SER A 181 -12.32 27.89 -57.79
C SER A 181 -12.78 27.22 -56.46
N ALA A 182 -12.90 27.99 -55.35
CA ALA A 182 -13.45 27.54 -54.07
C ALA A 182 -14.61 28.46 -53.62
N ARG A 183 -15.52 27.93 -52.82
CA ARG A 183 -16.61 28.66 -52.18
C ARG A 183 -16.12 29.38 -50.93
N PRO A 184 -16.60 30.61 -50.60
CA PRO A 184 -16.22 31.30 -49.40
C PRO A 184 -16.44 30.54 -48.10
N SER A 185 -17.49 29.68 -48.01
CA SER A 185 -17.76 28.81 -46.86
C SER A 185 -16.67 27.80 -46.60
N GLN A 186 -15.97 27.33 -47.65
CA GLN A 186 -14.88 26.35 -47.51
C GLN A 186 -13.65 26.91 -46.76
N ALA A 187 -13.50 28.27 -46.74
CA ALA A 187 -12.47 28.90 -45.96
C ALA A 187 -12.61 28.70 -44.44
N LEU A 188 -13.83 28.41 -43.95
CA LEU A 188 -14.14 28.25 -42.53
C LEU A 188 -13.99 26.77 -42.05
N GLU A 189 -13.97 25.80 -42.98
CA GLU A 189 -13.92 24.37 -42.63
C GLU A 189 -12.65 23.97 -41.86
N PRO A 190 -11.42 24.42 -42.22
CA PRO A 190 -10.23 24.17 -41.46
C PRO A 190 -10.27 24.76 -40.03
N ASP A 191 -10.84 25.95 -39.86
CA ASP A 191 -10.95 26.62 -38.57
C ASP A 191 -11.96 25.90 -37.64
N GLN A 192 -13.06 25.38 -38.17
CA GLN A 192 -14.01 24.55 -37.45
C GLN A 192 -13.34 23.28 -36.96
N LEU A 193 -12.55 22.64 -37.83
CA LEU A 193 -11.83 21.42 -37.45
C LEU A 193 -10.74 21.69 -36.37
N ARG A 194 -10.02 22.83 -36.48
CA ARG A 194 -9.06 23.24 -35.43
C ARG A 194 -9.73 23.48 -34.09
N ALA A 195 -10.92 24.08 -34.06
CA ALA A 195 -11.66 24.22 -32.81
C ALA A 195 -11.98 22.85 -32.17
N ALA A 196 -12.42 21.85 -32.96
CA ALA A 196 -12.69 20.51 -32.48
C ALA A 196 -11.39 19.78 -32.00
N ILE A 197 -10.27 20.02 -32.70
CA ILE A 197 -8.96 19.46 -32.27
C ILE A 197 -8.49 20.12 -30.96
N ALA A 198 -8.72 21.43 -30.80
CA ALA A 198 -8.36 22.14 -29.58
C ALA A 198 -9.08 21.58 -28.34
N ASP A 199 -10.38 21.27 -28.46
CA ASP A 199 -11.13 20.62 -27.38
C ASP A 199 -10.55 19.24 -27.07
N ARG A 200 -10.25 18.43 -28.08
CA ARG A 200 -9.67 17.09 -27.90
C ARG A 200 -8.26 17.14 -27.29
N ARG A 201 -7.49 18.18 -27.65
CA ARG A 201 -6.17 18.45 -27.06
C ARG A 201 -6.30 18.80 -25.57
N ALA A 202 -7.27 19.64 -25.19
CA ALA A 202 -7.52 20.00 -23.79
C ALA A 202 -7.90 18.77 -22.94
N GLU A 203 -8.78 17.90 -23.45
CA GLU A 203 -9.11 16.63 -22.79
C GLU A 203 -7.88 15.74 -22.60
N MET A 204 -7.08 15.58 -23.64
CA MET A 204 -5.89 14.74 -23.59
C MET A 204 -4.80 15.33 -22.68
N ALA A 205 -4.65 16.66 -22.67
CA ALA A 205 -3.73 17.34 -21.75
C ALA A 205 -4.12 17.11 -20.28
N ALA A 206 -5.42 17.08 -19.97
CA ALA A 206 -5.90 16.75 -18.65
C ALA A 206 -5.56 15.29 -18.25
N VAL A 207 -5.71 14.34 -19.18
CA VAL A 207 -5.32 12.93 -18.96
C VAL A 207 -3.82 12.81 -18.69
N VAL A 208 -2.99 13.50 -19.46
CA VAL A 208 -1.52 13.54 -19.26
C VAL A 208 -1.17 14.14 -17.90
N ALA A 209 -1.79 15.27 -17.53
CA ALA A 209 -1.56 15.90 -16.23
C ALA A 209 -1.95 14.97 -15.06
N GLN A 210 -3.06 14.24 -15.18
CA GLN A 210 -3.47 13.25 -14.19
C GLN A 210 -2.48 12.07 -14.08
N ALA A 211 -2.02 11.54 -15.21
CA ALA A 211 -1.02 10.45 -15.23
C ALA A 211 0.30 10.91 -14.61
N ARG A 212 0.74 12.14 -14.94
CA ARG A 212 1.93 12.77 -14.37
C ARG A 212 1.81 12.94 -12.85
N ALA A 213 0.69 13.45 -12.37
CA ALA A 213 0.42 13.60 -10.94
C ALA A 213 0.41 12.25 -10.18
N ARG A 214 -0.13 11.18 -10.82
CA ARG A 214 -0.08 9.83 -10.25
C ARG A 214 1.36 9.33 -10.16
N LEU A 215 2.16 9.51 -11.21
CA LEU A 215 3.56 9.08 -11.22
C LEU A 215 4.39 9.86 -10.18
N ALA A 216 4.18 11.19 -10.08
CA ALA A 216 4.80 12.06 -9.08
C ALA A 216 4.53 11.59 -7.64
N ARG A 217 3.31 11.15 -7.35
CA ARG A 217 2.91 10.64 -6.03
C ARG A 217 3.79 9.47 -5.55
N TYR A 218 4.17 8.58 -6.46
CA TYR A 218 4.95 7.39 -6.10
C TYR A 218 6.46 7.62 -6.18
N THR A 219 6.92 8.37 -7.19
CA THR A 219 8.35 8.63 -7.38
C THR A 219 8.90 9.71 -6.46
N GLY A 220 8.03 10.66 -6.04
CA GLY A 220 8.45 11.86 -5.32
C GLY A 220 9.06 12.94 -6.23
N ASP A 221 9.12 12.71 -7.53
CA ASP A 221 9.52 13.70 -8.53
C ASP A 221 8.31 14.61 -8.83
N PRO A 222 8.41 15.94 -8.69
CA PRO A 222 7.27 16.84 -8.89
C PRO A 222 6.83 16.98 -10.35
N ASP A 223 7.70 16.73 -11.32
CA ASP A 223 7.40 16.81 -12.76
C ASP A 223 8.05 15.65 -13.54
N PRO A 224 7.62 14.41 -13.31
CA PRO A 224 8.19 13.25 -13.97
C PRO A 224 7.82 13.24 -15.45
N GLN A 225 8.81 12.89 -16.30
CA GLN A 225 8.66 12.73 -17.74
C GLN A 225 8.94 11.27 -18.11
N ALA A 226 8.02 10.65 -18.85
CA ALA A 226 8.20 9.26 -19.31
C ALA A 226 9.07 9.23 -20.58
N THR A 227 10.19 8.49 -20.54
CA THR A 227 11.11 8.36 -21.68
C THR A 227 11.56 6.93 -21.89
N GLY A 228 12.11 6.67 -23.07
CA GLY A 228 12.50 5.33 -23.49
C GLY A 228 11.34 4.56 -24.12
N ASP A 229 11.53 3.27 -24.27
CA ASP A 229 10.49 2.39 -24.82
C ASP A 229 9.69 1.73 -23.70
N PRO A 230 8.38 1.45 -23.92
CA PRO A 230 7.58 0.69 -22.98
C PRO A 230 8.18 -0.71 -22.78
N PRO A 231 8.04 -1.30 -21.57
CA PRO A 231 8.65 -2.58 -21.28
C PRO A 231 8.03 -3.68 -22.17
N MET A 232 8.89 -4.49 -22.78
CA MET A 232 8.46 -5.73 -23.43
C MET A 232 8.35 -6.82 -22.37
N LEU A 233 7.14 -7.03 -21.85
CA LEU A 233 6.86 -8.02 -20.82
C LEU A 233 6.30 -9.28 -21.46
N ASP A 234 6.91 -10.41 -21.13
CA ASP A 234 6.46 -11.73 -21.59
C ASP A 234 5.33 -12.22 -20.67
N VAL A 235 4.16 -12.45 -21.28
CA VAL A 235 2.98 -12.97 -20.59
C VAL A 235 2.87 -14.48 -20.89
N ASP A 236 3.48 -15.30 -20.02
CA ASP A 236 3.40 -16.77 -20.09
C ASP A 236 2.28 -17.30 -19.18
N PRO A 237 1.11 -17.72 -19.75
CA PRO A 237 -0.02 -18.18 -18.95
C PRO A 237 0.28 -19.41 -18.09
N ILE A 238 1.16 -20.29 -18.54
CA ILE A 238 1.49 -21.53 -17.81
C ILE A 238 2.30 -21.19 -16.55
N ARG A 239 3.31 -20.36 -16.72
CA ARG A 239 4.17 -19.91 -15.63
C ARG A 239 3.39 -19.09 -14.60
N LEU A 240 2.52 -18.17 -15.05
CA LEU A 240 1.70 -17.34 -14.18
C LEU A 240 0.73 -18.18 -13.33
N ARG A 241 0.05 -19.18 -13.93
CA ARG A 241 -0.82 -20.10 -13.17
C ARG A 241 -0.06 -20.95 -12.16
N ALA A 242 1.13 -21.40 -12.50
CA ALA A 242 1.98 -22.16 -11.56
C ALA A 242 2.42 -21.33 -10.36
N GLY A 243 2.58 -20.00 -10.52
CA GLY A 243 3.01 -19.07 -9.49
C GLY A 243 1.93 -18.61 -8.51
N ILE A 244 0.64 -18.90 -8.74
CA ILE A 244 -0.48 -18.34 -7.97
C ILE A 244 -0.34 -18.61 -6.45
N ASP A 245 0.01 -19.82 -6.05
CA ASP A 245 0.12 -20.16 -4.62
C ASP A 245 1.26 -19.43 -3.89
N ALA A 246 2.20 -18.84 -4.61
CA ALA A 246 3.30 -18.04 -4.07
C ALA A 246 2.99 -16.54 -3.99
N LEU A 247 1.82 -16.08 -4.42
CA LEU A 247 1.46 -14.67 -4.45
C LEU A 247 1.41 -14.06 -3.05
N PRO A 248 1.85 -12.79 -2.87
CA PRO A 248 1.79 -12.09 -1.59
C PRO A 248 0.39 -12.03 -0.97
N ALA A 249 -0.67 -11.98 -1.77
CA ALA A 249 -2.04 -12.03 -1.27
C ALA A 249 -2.36 -13.33 -0.52
N LEU A 250 -1.92 -14.48 -1.03
CA LEU A 250 -2.09 -15.78 -0.36
C LEU A 250 -1.15 -15.91 0.83
N ARG A 251 0.09 -15.43 0.73
CA ARG A 251 1.02 -15.37 1.88
C ARG A 251 0.46 -14.52 3.02
N ALA A 252 -0.20 -13.39 2.70
CA ALA A 252 -0.86 -12.56 3.70
C ALA A 252 -2.02 -13.32 4.39
N GLN A 253 -2.78 -14.12 3.64
CA GLN A 253 -3.83 -14.95 4.22
C GLN A 253 -3.25 -16.10 5.05
N ASP A 254 -2.17 -16.73 4.60
CA ASP A 254 -1.45 -17.77 5.39
C ASP A 254 -0.93 -17.20 6.71
N ALA A 255 -0.41 -15.98 6.73
CA ALA A 255 -0.02 -15.30 7.97
C ALA A 255 -1.22 -15.04 8.90
N ARG A 256 -2.39 -14.68 8.39
CA ARG A 256 -3.63 -14.53 9.18
C ARG A 256 -4.07 -15.87 9.77
N ILE A 257 -3.98 -16.96 9.01
CA ILE A 257 -4.27 -18.31 9.48
C ILE A 257 -3.30 -18.68 10.63
N ALA A 258 -2.02 -18.37 10.50
CA ALA A 258 -1.02 -18.61 11.53
C ALA A 258 -1.34 -17.89 12.85
N VAL A 259 -1.86 -16.65 12.78
CA VAL A 259 -2.36 -15.90 13.94
C VAL A 259 -3.56 -16.62 14.56
N ALA A 260 -4.56 -16.98 13.77
CA ALA A 260 -5.74 -17.68 14.26
C ALA A 260 -5.38 -19.03 14.93
N GLU A 261 -4.41 -19.77 14.38
CA GLU A 261 -3.89 -20.99 14.98
C GLU A 261 -3.11 -20.73 16.28
N ALA A 262 -2.40 -19.60 16.37
CA ALA A 262 -1.76 -19.19 17.62
C ALA A 262 -2.81 -18.83 18.69
N ASP A 263 -3.92 -18.20 18.30
CA ASP A 263 -5.06 -17.94 19.20
C ASP A 263 -5.72 -19.22 19.69
N VAL A 264 -5.84 -20.26 18.85
CA VAL A 264 -6.28 -21.60 19.29
C VAL A 264 -5.34 -22.15 20.37
N ARG A 265 -4.01 -22.06 20.17
CA ARG A 265 -3.02 -22.49 21.16
C ARG A 265 -3.15 -21.70 22.46
N LEU A 266 -3.37 -20.41 22.39
CA LEU A 266 -3.57 -19.54 23.55
C LEU A 266 -4.84 -19.91 24.31
N ALA A 267 -5.97 -20.10 23.63
CA ALA A 267 -7.24 -20.53 24.22
C ALA A 267 -7.13 -21.91 24.90
N ARG A 268 -6.37 -22.83 24.31
CA ARG A 268 -6.07 -24.14 24.93
C ARG A 268 -5.17 -24.01 26.17
N ALA A 269 -4.23 -23.08 26.18
CA ALA A 269 -3.37 -22.80 27.31
C ALA A 269 -4.13 -22.23 28.53
N ASP A 270 -5.26 -21.54 28.30
CA ASP A 270 -6.15 -21.05 29.37
C ASP A 270 -6.84 -22.14 30.17
N LYS A 271 -6.72 -23.44 29.79
CA LYS A 271 -7.12 -24.57 30.61
C LYS A 271 -6.11 -24.94 31.71
N ARG A 272 -4.91 -24.37 31.68
CA ARG A 272 -3.86 -24.61 32.65
C ARG A 272 -3.85 -23.49 33.68
N PRO A 273 -3.60 -23.82 34.96
CA PRO A 273 -3.55 -22.82 36.02
C PRO A 273 -2.38 -21.84 35.81
N ASP A 274 -2.61 -20.57 36.14
CA ASP A 274 -1.57 -19.59 36.36
C ASP A 274 -1.27 -19.49 37.87
N TRP A 275 -0.07 -19.07 38.24
CA TRP A 275 0.39 -18.94 39.60
C TRP A 275 0.69 -17.47 39.92
N LYS A 276 0.42 -17.08 41.15
CA LYS A 276 0.82 -15.80 41.70
C LYS A 276 1.46 -16.01 43.07
N VAL A 277 2.63 -15.46 43.28
CA VAL A 277 3.34 -15.46 44.55
C VAL A 277 3.41 -14.06 45.07
N GLY A 278 3.11 -13.85 46.34
CA GLY A 278 3.17 -12.54 46.99
C GLY A 278 3.82 -12.60 48.35
N VAL A 279 4.50 -11.55 48.71
CA VAL A 279 5.05 -11.29 50.06
C VAL A 279 4.49 -9.97 50.55
N THR A 280 3.97 -9.94 51.76
CA THR A 280 3.41 -8.75 52.38
C THR A 280 4.04 -8.53 53.73
N TYR A 281 4.49 -7.32 53.97
CA TYR A 281 4.93 -6.85 55.29
C TYR A 281 3.86 -5.91 55.87
N GLY A 282 3.45 -6.18 57.11
CA GLY A 282 2.45 -5.43 57.85
C GLY A 282 3.06 -4.81 59.07
N ARG A 283 3.07 -3.46 59.11
CA ARG A 283 3.50 -2.69 60.30
C ARG A 283 2.32 -2.46 61.22
N ARG A 284 2.45 -2.89 62.44
CA ARG A 284 1.46 -2.71 63.53
C ARG A 284 1.94 -1.70 64.55
N ASP A 285 1.12 -1.51 65.59
CA ASP A 285 1.58 -0.77 66.81
C ASP A 285 2.82 -1.51 67.40
N PRO A 286 3.88 -0.78 67.79
CA PRO A 286 5.10 -1.37 68.34
C PRO A 286 4.89 -2.35 69.49
N MET A 287 3.79 -2.26 70.22
CA MET A 287 3.43 -3.18 71.33
C MET A 287 3.15 -4.60 70.82
N TYR A 288 2.68 -4.74 69.58
CA TYR A 288 2.29 -6.04 69.01
C TYR A 288 3.32 -6.60 68.03
N GLY A 289 4.30 -5.79 67.59
CA GLY A 289 5.32 -6.22 66.63
C GLY A 289 4.79 -6.34 65.20
N ASP A 290 5.68 -6.35 64.21
CA ASP A 290 5.35 -6.40 62.78
C ASP A 290 5.10 -7.81 62.29
N MET A 291 4.40 -7.98 61.16
CA MET A 291 4.08 -9.26 60.55
C MET A 291 4.59 -9.36 59.12
N ALA A 292 5.05 -10.53 58.73
CA ALA A 292 5.33 -10.86 57.34
C ALA A 292 4.47 -12.04 56.88
N SER A 293 3.91 -11.96 55.70
CA SER A 293 3.08 -12.99 55.13
C SER A 293 3.57 -13.37 53.74
N VAL A 294 3.55 -14.64 53.42
CA VAL A 294 3.81 -15.18 52.07
C VAL A 294 2.54 -15.90 51.63
N GLY A 295 2.09 -15.54 50.43
CA GLY A 295 0.90 -16.12 49.82
C GLY A 295 1.18 -16.69 48.43
N VAL A 296 0.55 -17.81 48.11
CA VAL A 296 0.52 -18.39 46.78
C VAL A 296 -0.93 -18.52 46.34
N SER A 297 -1.24 -17.95 45.18
CA SER A 297 -2.57 -18.06 44.56
C SER A 297 -2.45 -18.88 43.28
N ILE A 298 -3.45 -19.71 43.00
CA ILE A 298 -3.51 -20.57 41.82
C ILE A 298 -4.88 -20.36 41.19
N ASP A 299 -4.89 -19.96 39.91
CA ASP A 299 -6.13 -19.82 39.14
C ASP A 299 -6.61 -21.17 38.68
N LEU A 300 -7.72 -21.70 39.24
CA LEU A 300 -8.25 -23.00 38.92
C LEU A 300 -9.33 -22.93 37.85
N PRO A 301 -9.10 -23.49 36.65
CA PRO A 301 -10.10 -23.45 35.55
C PRO A 301 -11.16 -24.57 35.71
N LEU A 302 -11.95 -24.52 36.79
CA LEU A 302 -12.89 -25.58 37.18
C LEU A 302 -14.09 -25.72 36.20
N PHE A 303 -14.48 -24.64 35.52
CA PHE A 303 -15.64 -24.64 34.65
C PHE A 303 -15.26 -24.76 33.17
N ALA A 304 -14.28 -25.58 32.83
CA ALA A 304 -13.73 -25.70 31.48
C ALA A 304 -14.81 -26.02 30.43
N GLY A 305 -15.80 -26.83 30.76
CA GLY A 305 -16.89 -27.21 29.86
C GLY A 305 -17.74 -26.03 29.34
N LYS A 306 -18.03 -25.07 30.23
CA LYS A 306 -18.91 -23.92 29.90
C LYS A 306 -18.13 -22.62 29.57
N ARG A 307 -16.84 -22.58 29.80
CA ARG A 307 -16.03 -21.35 29.66
C ARG A 307 -14.86 -21.52 28.67
N GLN A 308 -13.92 -22.40 28.90
CA GLN A 308 -12.74 -22.59 28.07
C GLN A 308 -13.05 -23.36 26.79
N ASN A 309 -13.82 -24.45 26.85
CA ASN A 309 -14.15 -25.27 25.68
C ASN A 309 -14.89 -24.48 24.59
N PRO A 310 -15.94 -23.67 24.88
CA PRO A 310 -16.57 -22.83 23.89
C PRO A 310 -15.60 -21.80 23.24
N ARG A 311 -14.65 -21.23 24.03
CA ARG A 311 -13.66 -20.31 23.50
C ARG A 311 -12.69 -21.00 22.55
N ILE A 312 -12.26 -22.21 22.89
CA ILE A 312 -11.39 -23.03 22.01
C ILE A 312 -12.13 -23.34 20.73
N ALA A 313 -13.38 -23.82 20.81
CA ALA A 313 -14.20 -24.11 19.63
C ALA A 313 -14.41 -22.88 18.75
N ALA A 314 -14.63 -21.70 19.33
CA ALA A 314 -14.73 -20.45 18.59
C ALA A 314 -13.43 -20.11 17.85
N SER A 315 -12.27 -20.22 18.53
CA SER A 315 -10.96 -19.99 17.89
C SER A 315 -10.66 -21.00 16.79
N GLU A 316 -11.02 -22.28 16.98
CA GLU A 316 -10.88 -23.33 15.96
C GLU A 316 -11.76 -23.04 14.73
N SER A 317 -12.99 -22.57 14.95
CA SER A 317 -13.87 -22.15 13.86
C SER A 317 -13.32 -20.96 13.08
N LEU A 318 -12.71 -19.98 13.76
CA LEU A 318 -12.05 -18.84 13.11
C LEU A 318 -10.84 -19.28 12.26
N ALA A 319 -10.01 -20.18 12.79
CA ALA A 319 -8.89 -20.73 12.03
C ALA A 319 -9.36 -21.53 10.81
N GLN A 320 -10.45 -22.28 10.95
CA GLN A 320 -11.05 -22.99 9.82
C GLN A 320 -11.66 -22.04 8.80
N GLY A 321 -12.34 -20.98 9.25
CA GLY A 321 -12.84 -19.91 8.39
C GLY A 321 -11.72 -19.29 7.53
N GLY A 322 -10.59 -18.95 8.16
CA GLY A 322 -9.42 -18.42 7.45
C GLY A 322 -8.88 -19.34 6.35
N ARG A 323 -8.97 -20.67 6.52
CA ARG A 323 -8.58 -21.63 5.48
C ARG A 323 -9.56 -21.64 4.31
N PHE A 324 -10.86 -21.50 4.56
CA PHE A 324 -11.85 -21.34 3.50
C PHE A 324 -11.67 -20.01 2.75
N ASP A 325 -11.37 -18.92 3.46
CA ASP A 325 -11.06 -17.64 2.85
C ASP A 325 -9.83 -17.72 1.94
N ARG A 326 -8.79 -18.48 2.37
CA ARG A 326 -7.60 -18.73 1.52
C ARG A 326 -7.98 -19.40 0.20
N GLU A 327 -8.83 -20.43 0.27
CA GLU A 327 -9.28 -21.12 -0.94
C GLU A 327 -10.19 -20.23 -1.82
N ALA A 328 -11.04 -19.40 -1.20
CA ALA A 328 -11.84 -18.42 -1.94
C ALA A 328 -10.96 -17.41 -2.69
N ILE A 329 -9.97 -16.81 -2.00
CA ILE A 329 -9.01 -15.88 -2.61
C ILE A 329 -8.22 -16.57 -3.73
N ARG A 330 -7.80 -17.82 -3.53
CA ARG A 330 -7.09 -18.58 -4.56
C ARG A 330 -7.94 -18.74 -5.83
N ARG A 331 -9.21 -19.12 -5.68
CA ARG A 331 -10.14 -19.25 -6.80
C ARG A 331 -10.40 -17.93 -7.51
N GLU A 332 -10.54 -16.86 -6.75
CA GLU A 332 -10.71 -15.51 -7.29
C GLU A 332 -9.51 -15.08 -8.11
N LEU A 333 -8.28 -15.30 -7.60
CA LEU A 333 -7.04 -14.99 -8.33
C LEU A 333 -6.90 -15.80 -9.63
N VAL A 334 -7.31 -17.07 -9.64
CA VAL A 334 -7.32 -17.90 -10.87
C VAL A 334 -8.31 -17.33 -11.88
N ALA A 335 -9.54 -17.04 -11.43
CA ALA A 335 -10.58 -16.51 -12.31
C ALA A 335 -10.21 -15.14 -12.88
N GLN A 336 -9.61 -14.26 -12.03
CA GLN A 336 -9.16 -12.95 -12.47
C GLN A 336 -7.99 -13.05 -13.45
N LEU A 337 -7.02 -13.94 -13.22
CA LEU A 337 -5.93 -14.20 -14.17
C LEU A 337 -6.48 -14.68 -15.52
N ASP A 338 -7.44 -15.59 -15.52
CA ASP A 338 -8.03 -16.09 -16.76
C ASP A 338 -8.77 -14.98 -17.53
N ALA A 339 -9.46 -14.09 -16.83
CA ALA A 339 -10.10 -12.91 -17.42
C ALA A 339 -9.07 -11.92 -17.99
N ASP A 340 -8.04 -11.57 -17.20
CA ASP A 340 -6.98 -10.65 -17.63
C ASP A 340 -6.20 -11.20 -18.85
N LEU A 341 -5.98 -12.52 -18.93
CA LEU A 341 -5.35 -13.17 -20.09
C LEU A 341 -6.25 -13.12 -21.33
N ALA A 342 -7.56 -13.28 -21.17
CA ALA A 342 -8.52 -13.18 -22.28
C ALA A 342 -8.59 -11.74 -22.82
N ASP A 343 -8.63 -10.74 -21.93
CA ASP A 343 -8.61 -9.33 -22.31
C ASP A 343 -7.30 -8.98 -23.04
N HIS A 344 -6.16 -9.43 -22.53
CA HIS A 344 -4.86 -9.21 -23.16
C HIS A 344 -4.81 -9.83 -24.58
N ALA A 345 -5.30 -11.05 -24.76
CA ALA A 345 -5.37 -11.69 -26.06
C ALA A 345 -6.27 -10.91 -27.03
N MET A 346 -7.40 -10.40 -26.58
CA MET A 346 -8.31 -9.55 -27.34
C MET A 346 -7.62 -8.23 -27.74
N HIS A 347 -6.95 -7.55 -26.80
CA HIS A 347 -6.24 -6.30 -27.08
C HIS A 347 -5.08 -6.50 -28.06
N LEU A 348 -4.32 -7.58 -27.94
CA LEU A 348 -3.29 -7.96 -28.93
C LEU A 348 -3.88 -8.15 -30.34
N SER A 349 -5.02 -8.84 -30.46
CA SER A 349 -5.70 -9.02 -31.75
C SER A 349 -6.17 -7.69 -32.35
N ARG A 350 -6.76 -6.81 -31.51
CA ARG A 350 -7.19 -5.47 -31.93
C ARG A 350 -6.01 -4.60 -32.36
N LEU A 351 -4.90 -4.65 -31.63
CA LEU A 351 -3.68 -3.91 -31.99
C LEU A 351 -3.12 -4.39 -33.33
N ARG A 352 -3.04 -5.69 -33.55
CA ARG A 352 -2.61 -6.26 -34.81
C ARG A 352 -3.48 -5.78 -35.97
N ASN A 353 -4.81 -5.88 -35.83
CA ASN A 353 -5.74 -5.37 -36.82
C ASN A 353 -5.58 -3.86 -37.11
N ALA A 354 -5.32 -3.06 -36.06
CA ALA A 354 -5.07 -1.63 -36.23
C ALA A 354 -3.81 -1.37 -37.05
N ARG A 355 -2.70 -2.02 -36.71
CA ARG A 355 -1.39 -1.82 -37.37
C ARG A 355 -1.33 -2.37 -38.77
N GLU A 356 -1.92 -3.54 -39.02
CA GLU A 356 -1.81 -4.26 -40.31
C GLU A 356 -2.91 -3.88 -41.30
N THR A 357 -4.05 -3.37 -40.81
CA THR A 357 -5.20 -3.09 -41.66
C THR A 357 -5.73 -1.68 -41.58
N LEU A 358 -6.16 -1.22 -40.36
CA LEU A 358 -6.92 0.01 -40.25
C LEU A 358 -6.09 1.25 -40.58
N VAL A 359 -4.89 1.38 -39.96
CA VAL A 359 -4.00 2.53 -40.20
C VAL A 359 -3.48 2.58 -41.62
N PRO A 360 -2.98 1.48 -42.25
CA PRO A 360 -2.57 1.52 -43.65
C PRO A 360 -3.70 1.87 -44.61
N LEU A 361 -4.91 1.37 -44.41
CA LEU A 361 -6.06 1.72 -45.25
C LEU A 361 -6.47 3.18 -45.11
N ALA A 362 -6.51 3.70 -43.85
CA ALA A 362 -6.81 5.11 -43.57
C ALA A 362 -5.77 6.02 -44.22
N ARG A 363 -4.49 5.66 -44.16
CA ARG A 363 -3.39 6.44 -44.75
C ARG A 363 -3.49 6.48 -46.25
N HIS A 364 -3.67 5.31 -46.88
CA HIS A 364 -3.80 5.23 -48.33
C HIS A 364 -5.02 6.02 -48.85
N ARG A 365 -6.14 5.93 -48.14
CA ARG A 365 -7.33 6.73 -48.48
C ARG A 365 -7.07 8.21 -48.35
N ALA A 366 -6.45 8.67 -47.28
CA ALA A 366 -6.13 10.09 -47.08
C ALA A 366 -5.17 10.62 -48.17
N GLU A 367 -4.21 9.82 -48.64
CA GLU A 367 -3.31 10.15 -49.73
C GLU A 367 -4.06 10.30 -51.05
N LEU A 368 -4.90 9.33 -51.42
CA LEU A 368 -5.70 9.37 -52.66
C LEU A 368 -6.69 10.56 -52.68
N ASP A 369 -7.32 10.83 -51.54
CA ASP A 369 -8.28 11.95 -51.45
C ASP A 369 -7.55 13.31 -51.43
N ARG A 370 -6.35 13.42 -50.87
CA ARG A 370 -5.52 14.61 -50.98
C ARG A 370 -5.11 14.88 -52.42
N ASP A 371 -4.67 13.88 -53.15
CA ASP A 371 -4.29 13.99 -54.58
C ASP A 371 -5.51 14.36 -55.43
N SER A 372 -6.65 13.75 -55.17
CA SER A 372 -7.92 14.07 -55.85
C SER A 372 -8.39 15.51 -55.60
N TYR A 373 -8.23 16.00 -54.36
CA TYR A 373 -8.49 17.38 -54.04
C TYR A 373 -7.51 18.33 -54.77
N GLY A 374 -6.21 18.00 -54.77
CA GLY A 374 -5.20 18.75 -55.53
C GLY A 374 -5.55 18.88 -57.04
N ALA A 375 -6.04 17.78 -57.63
CA ALA A 375 -6.48 17.73 -59.05
C ALA A 375 -7.86 18.37 -59.28
N GLY A 376 -8.53 18.89 -58.27
CA GLY A 376 -9.86 19.52 -58.38
C GLY A 376 -11.02 18.55 -58.56
N LYS A 377 -10.81 17.25 -58.29
CA LYS A 377 -11.79 16.16 -58.45
C LYS A 377 -12.57 15.87 -57.17
N LEU A 378 -12.10 16.34 -56.04
CA LEU A 378 -12.70 16.10 -54.70
C LEU A 378 -12.96 17.45 -54.01
N ASP A 379 -14.02 17.51 -53.22
CA ASP A 379 -14.34 18.66 -52.35
C ASP A 379 -13.40 18.71 -51.13
N LEU A 380 -13.17 19.92 -50.59
CA LEU A 380 -12.32 20.17 -49.44
C LEU A 380 -12.81 19.40 -48.20
N GLY A 381 -14.12 19.46 -47.90
CA GLY A 381 -14.71 18.81 -46.76
C GLY A 381 -14.45 17.30 -46.76
N ALA A 382 -14.50 16.64 -47.93
CA ALA A 382 -14.18 15.22 -48.06
C ALA A 382 -12.68 14.95 -47.78
N ALA A 383 -11.77 15.78 -48.28
CA ALA A 383 -10.33 15.65 -48.01
C ALA A 383 -9.98 15.89 -46.52
N LEU A 384 -10.64 16.84 -45.87
CA LEU A 384 -10.50 17.09 -44.44
C LEU A 384 -11.00 15.92 -43.59
N LEU A 385 -12.16 15.35 -43.95
CA LEU A 385 -12.72 14.18 -43.24
C LEU A 385 -11.79 12.93 -43.29
N THR A 386 -11.15 12.69 -44.45
CA THR A 386 -10.21 11.56 -44.56
C THR A 386 -8.88 11.81 -43.85
N THR A 387 -8.41 13.07 -43.83
CA THR A 387 -7.23 13.47 -43.03
C THR A 387 -7.51 13.32 -41.54
N LEU A 388 -8.68 13.75 -41.06
CA LEU A 388 -9.10 13.49 -39.68
C LEU A 388 -9.22 11.99 -39.38
N GLY A 389 -9.85 11.22 -40.27
CA GLY A 389 -9.99 9.78 -40.13
C GLY A 389 -8.66 9.04 -40.03
N LEU A 390 -7.62 9.49 -40.74
CA LEU A 390 -6.26 8.97 -40.56
C LEU A 390 -5.71 9.27 -39.16
N ALA A 391 -5.80 10.53 -38.73
CA ALA A 391 -5.32 10.91 -37.41
C ALA A 391 -6.05 10.16 -36.28
N GLU A 392 -7.37 9.97 -36.41
CA GLU A 392 -8.16 9.18 -35.49
C GLU A 392 -7.73 7.71 -35.47
N ALA A 393 -7.44 7.11 -36.62
CA ALA A 393 -6.95 5.74 -36.74
C ALA A 393 -5.56 5.59 -36.06
N GLU A 394 -4.67 6.56 -36.22
CA GLU A 394 -3.34 6.57 -35.59
C GLU A 394 -3.42 6.76 -34.07
N VAL A 395 -4.28 7.66 -33.56
CA VAL A 395 -4.55 7.82 -32.13
C VAL A 395 -5.17 6.54 -31.55
N GLU A 396 -6.11 5.90 -32.28
CA GLU A 396 -6.72 4.65 -31.83
C GLU A 396 -5.70 3.51 -31.80
N ALA A 397 -4.76 3.45 -32.74
CA ALA A 397 -3.66 2.50 -32.68
C ALA A 397 -2.79 2.69 -31.44
N LEU A 398 -2.49 3.95 -31.06
CA LEU A 398 -1.78 4.25 -29.80
C LEU A 398 -2.59 3.87 -28.55
N ASN A 399 -3.93 4.01 -28.59
CA ASN A 399 -4.80 3.54 -27.51
C ASN A 399 -4.67 2.02 -27.32
N ARG A 400 -4.73 1.25 -28.43
CA ARG A 400 -4.60 -0.19 -28.40
C ARG A 400 -3.21 -0.66 -27.95
N GLU A 401 -2.15 0.07 -28.33
CA GLU A 401 -0.80 -0.17 -27.80
C GLU A 401 -0.75 0.05 -26.28
N ALA A 402 -1.35 1.13 -25.81
CA ALA A 402 -1.43 1.42 -24.39
C ALA A 402 -2.20 0.35 -23.61
N ASP A 403 -3.31 -0.15 -24.16
CA ASP A 403 -4.10 -1.23 -23.54
C ASP A 403 -3.28 -2.52 -23.41
N VAL A 404 -2.58 -2.93 -24.47
CA VAL A 404 -1.68 -4.10 -24.45
C VAL A 404 -0.56 -3.91 -23.41
N ALA A 405 0.05 -2.72 -23.35
CA ALA A 405 1.11 -2.42 -22.39
C ALA A 405 0.59 -2.44 -20.94
N ARG A 406 -0.59 -1.88 -20.68
CA ARG A 406 -1.25 -1.90 -19.37
C ARG A 406 -1.55 -3.32 -18.91
N ASP A 407 -2.11 -4.15 -19.82
CA ASP A 407 -2.43 -5.53 -19.50
C ASP A 407 -1.17 -6.32 -19.17
N ALA A 408 -0.13 -6.22 -20.03
CA ALA A 408 1.13 -6.90 -19.79
C ALA A 408 1.76 -6.50 -18.44
N VAL A 409 1.74 -5.19 -18.10
CA VAL A 409 2.20 -4.67 -16.82
C VAL A 409 1.36 -5.23 -15.67
N ARG A 410 0.03 -5.14 -15.78
CA ARG A 410 -0.89 -5.62 -14.75
C ARG A 410 -0.69 -7.11 -14.49
N ILE A 411 -0.73 -7.92 -15.55
CA ILE A 411 -0.61 -9.38 -15.47
C ILE A 411 0.74 -9.78 -14.87
N THR A 412 1.84 -9.23 -15.38
CA THR A 412 3.19 -9.62 -14.93
C THR A 412 3.50 -9.16 -13.51
N ILE A 413 3.03 -7.98 -13.09
CA ILE A 413 3.25 -7.51 -11.72
C ILE A 413 2.28 -8.19 -10.75
N THR A 414 1.02 -8.40 -11.12
CA THR A 414 0.03 -8.99 -10.21
C THR A 414 0.26 -10.49 -9.99
N TYR A 415 0.60 -11.23 -11.03
CA TYR A 415 0.66 -12.70 -10.98
C TYR A 415 2.08 -13.27 -11.18
N GLY A 416 3.03 -12.45 -11.61
CA GLY A 416 4.41 -12.87 -11.81
C GLY A 416 5.17 -13.07 -10.51
N GLU A 417 6.24 -13.85 -10.56
CA GLU A 417 7.19 -13.97 -9.46
C GLU A 417 7.92 -12.64 -9.23
N GLU A 418 8.18 -12.32 -7.97
CA GLU A 418 9.04 -11.21 -7.65
C GLU A 418 10.46 -11.50 -8.15
N ARG A 419 10.88 -10.80 -9.19
CA ARG A 419 12.31 -10.72 -9.50
C ARG A 419 12.92 -9.70 -8.54
N PRO A 420 14.01 -10.07 -7.84
CA PRO A 420 14.70 -9.21 -6.90
C PRO A 420 15.23 -7.93 -7.56
#